data_64e203cfbb335b863a95da405ac4d21b
#
_entry.id   64e203cfbb335b863a95da405ac4d21b
#
_cell.length_a   1.000
_cell.length_b   1.000
_cell.length_c   1.000
_cell.angle_alpha   90.00
_cell.angle_beta   90.00
_cell.angle_gamma   90.00
#
_symmetry.space_group_name_H-M   'P 1'
#
loop_
_entity.id
_entity.type
_entity.pdbx_description
1 polymer ?
#
loop_
_entity_poly.entity_id
_entity_poly.type
_entity_poly.pdbx_seq_one_letter_code
_entity_poly.pdbx_strand_id
1 'polypeptide(L)'
;MKCIRTASVKHVLTEAKKEELKKEFESDLWQIRTELSQLEFQLQRALKAIKNTTSYSEVQKKYKNEIKQREERADSLEFRINQLISLPLGTELGMGNTEIILDLKEGDRWIAEDADVAIIIKDGLIAEIREK
;
A
#
# COMPACT_ATOMS: atom_id res chain seq x y z
N MET A 1 -3.85 -32.20 -16.72
CA MET A 1 -3.75 -32.06 -15.26
C MET A 1 -3.56 -30.61 -14.91
N LYS A 2 -4.28 -30.14 -13.92
CA LYS A 2 -4.20 -28.74 -13.47
C LYS A 2 -3.30 -28.59 -12.26
N CYS A 3 -2.49 -27.54 -12.25
CA CYS A 3 -1.55 -27.22 -11.19
C CYS A 3 -1.72 -25.75 -10.79
N ILE A 4 -1.60 -25.45 -9.50
CA ILE A 4 -1.69 -24.09 -8.98
C ILE A 4 -0.28 -23.54 -8.76
N ARG A 5 -0.04 -22.32 -9.26
CA ARG A 5 1.23 -21.59 -9.07
C ARG A 5 0.96 -20.17 -8.61
N THR A 6 1.91 -19.64 -7.86
CA THR A 6 1.89 -18.22 -7.47
C THR A 6 2.61 -17.41 -8.54
N ALA A 7 1.99 -16.33 -8.97
CA ALA A 7 2.57 -15.38 -9.90
C ALA A 7 2.63 -13.99 -9.28
N SER A 8 3.67 -13.23 -9.57
CA SER A 8 3.74 -11.84 -9.20
C SER A 8 2.91 -11.00 -10.17
N VAL A 9 2.27 -9.96 -9.66
CA VAL A 9 1.47 -9.04 -10.46
C VAL A 9 2.20 -7.70 -10.48
N LYS A 10 2.45 -7.17 -11.68
CA LYS A 10 3.08 -5.86 -11.87
C LYS A 10 2.20 -5.01 -12.76
N HIS A 11 2.04 -3.73 -12.38
CA HIS A 11 1.32 -2.77 -13.19
C HIS A 11 2.30 -1.82 -13.86
N VAL A 12 2.11 -1.60 -15.14
CA VAL A 12 2.87 -0.59 -15.87
C VAL A 12 2.36 0.79 -15.48
N LEU A 13 3.26 1.67 -15.09
CA LEU A 13 2.92 3.03 -14.72
C LEU A 13 2.61 3.85 -15.97
N THR A 14 1.33 3.98 -16.29
CA THR A 14 0.81 4.88 -17.32
C THR A 14 0.39 6.19 -16.66
N GLU A 15 0.11 7.22 -17.45
CA GLU A 15 -0.42 8.48 -16.91
C GLU A 15 -1.72 8.25 -16.13
N ALA A 16 -2.61 7.40 -16.66
CA ALA A 16 -3.87 7.05 -16.00
C ALA A 16 -3.63 6.35 -14.67
N LYS A 17 -2.72 5.38 -14.63
CA LYS A 17 -2.39 4.63 -13.41
C LYS A 17 -1.72 5.53 -12.38
N LYS A 18 -0.83 6.40 -12.82
CA LYS A 18 -0.14 7.37 -11.95
C LYS A 18 -1.14 8.32 -11.28
N GLU A 19 -2.10 8.83 -12.04
CA GLU A 19 -3.15 9.71 -11.52
C GLU A 19 -4.06 8.97 -10.54
N GLU A 20 -4.44 7.73 -10.87
CA GLU A 20 -5.26 6.87 -10.00
C GLU A 20 -4.57 6.63 -8.64
N LEU A 21 -3.30 6.22 -8.65
CA LEU A 21 -2.52 5.98 -7.43
C LEU A 21 -2.32 7.26 -6.62
N LYS A 22 -2.07 8.37 -7.29
CA LYS A 22 -1.91 9.67 -6.64
C LYS A 22 -3.17 10.06 -5.87
N LYS A 23 -4.34 9.93 -6.50
CA LYS A 23 -5.64 10.22 -5.86
C LYS A 23 -5.89 9.32 -4.67
N GLU A 24 -5.58 8.03 -4.79
CA GLU A 24 -5.72 7.07 -3.72
C GLU A 24 -4.85 7.44 -2.51
N PHE A 25 -3.57 7.74 -2.73
CA PHE A 25 -2.66 8.15 -1.67
C PHE A 25 -3.06 9.48 -1.03
N GLU A 26 -3.49 10.44 -1.84
CA GLU A 26 -3.97 11.73 -1.34
C GLU A 26 -5.23 11.60 -0.48
N SER A 27 -6.14 10.71 -0.88
CA SER A 27 -7.34 10.40 -0.10
C SER A 27 -6.98 9.77 1.25
N ASP A 28 -6.07 8.82 1.26
CA ASP A 28 -5.59 8.18 2.48
C ASP A 28 -4.90 9.18 3.40
N LEU A 29 -4.08 10.06 2.83
CA LEU A 29 -3.40 11.11 3.56
C LEU A 29 -4.38 12.09 4.19
N TRP A 30 -5.41 12.50 3.45
CA TRP A 30 -6.46 13.38 3.97
C TRP A 30 -7.18 12.74 5.15
N GLN A 31 -7.49 11.44 5.06
CA GLN A 31 -8.14 10.71 6.14
C GLN A 31 -7.26 10.68 7.40
N ILE A 32 -5.97 10.39 7.25
CA ILE A 32 -5.03 10.36 8.37
C ILE A 32 -4.89 11.74 9.02
N ARG A 33 -4.80 12.80 8.23
CA ARG A 33 -4.73 14.17 8.74
C ARG A 33 -6.00 14.57 9.49
N THR A 34 -7.17 14.09 9.03
CA THR A 34 -8.44 14.28 9.72
C THR A 34 -8.43 13.57 11.07
N GLU A 35 -7.96 12.32 11.11
CA GLU A 35 -7.80 11.55 12.34
C GLU A 35 -6.85 12.25 13.33
N LEU A 36 -5.74 12.81 12.83
CA LEU A 36 -4.79 13.57 13.63
C LEU A 36 -5.45 14.78 14.30
N SER A 37 -6.21 15.55 13.53
CA SER A 37 -6.93 16.71 14.07
C SER A 37 -7.93 16.29 15.14
N GLN A 38 -8.63 15.18 14.94
CA GLN A 38 -9.58 14.63 15.92
C GLN A 38 -8.87 14.18 17.20
N LEU A 39 -7.75 13.48 17.07
CA LEU A 39 -6.96 13.01 18.20
C LEU A 39 -6.41 14.18 19.03
N GLU A 40 -5.89 15.20 18.38
CA GLU A 40 -5.41 16.41 19.04
C GLU A 40 -6.52 17.11 19.81
N PHE A 41 -7.70 17.21 19.22
CA PHE A 41 -8.87 17.79 19.87
C PHE A 41 -9.33 16.95 21.07
N GLN A 42 -9.40 15.62 20.90
CA GLN A 42 -9.76 14.69 21.97
C GLN A 42 -8.76 14.76 23.13
N LEU A 43 -7.47 14.86 22.82
CA LEU A 43 -6.41 15.00 23.83
C LEU A 43 -6.64 16.27 24.66
N GLN A 44 -6.88 17.40 24.01
CA GLN A 44 -7.15 18.67 24.67
C GLN A 44 -8.34 18.55 25.63
N ARG A 45 -9.43 17.94 25.17
CA ARG A 45 -10.63 17.74 25.99
C ARG A 45 -10.37 16.79 27.17
N ALA A 46 -9.69 15.67 26.91
CA ALA A 46 -9.39 14.69 27.95
C ALA A 46 -8.50 15.28 29.05
N LEU A 47 -7.49 16.07 28.68
CA LEU A 47 -6.59 16.70 29.63
C LEU A 47 -7.29 17.76 30.48
N LYS A 48 -8.24 18.50 29.92
CA LYS A 48 -9.05 19.47 30.68
C LYS A 48 -9.94 18.79 31.71
N ALA A 49 -10.47 17.62 31.39
CA ALA A 49 -11.36 16.88 32.28
C ALA A 49 -10.66 16.27 33.49
N ILE A 50 -9.35 16.00 33.39
CA ILE A 50 -8.56 15.30 34.41
C ILE A 50 -7.43 16.14 35.00
N LYS A 51 -7.54 17.46 34.96
CA LYS A 51 -6.56 18.39 35.56
C LYS A 51 -6.20 17.99 36.97
N ASN A 52 -4.91 17.93 37.25
CA ASN A 52 -4.36 17.69 38.61
C ASN A 52 -4.66 16.29 39.16
N THR A 53 -4.93 15.31 38.29
CA THR A 53 -5.07 13.91 38.69
C THR A 53 -3.83 13.09 38.33
N THR A 54 -3.66 11.95 38.99
CA THR A 54 -2.56 11.00 38.68
C THR A 54 -2.70 10.39 37.32
N SER A 55 -3.91 10.38 36.74
CA SER A 55 -4.20 9.85 35.41
C SER A 55 -3.76 10.76 34.25
N TYR A 56 -3.43 12.02 34.53
CA TYR A 56 -3.06 13.00 33.51
C TYR A 56 -1.90 12.53 32.63
N SER A 57 -0.82 12.06 33.25
CA SER A 57 0.37 11.59 32.54
C SER A 57 0.09 10.37 31.66
N GLU A 58 -0.70 9.43 32.17
CA GLU A 58 -1.05 8.21 31.44
C GLU A 58 -1.91 8.50 30.20
N VAL A 59 -2.92 9.35 30.36
CA VAL A 59 -3.80 9.77 29.26
C VAL A 59 -3.00 10.52 28.21
N GLN A 60 -2.17 11.47 28.64
CA GLN A 60 -1.31 12.23 27.73
C GLN A 60 -0.40 11.31 26.91
N LYS A 61 0.22 10.34 27.57
CA LYS A 61 1.13 9.39 26.93
C LYS A 61 0.40 8.53 25.89
N LYS A 62 -0.79 8.04 26.22
CA LYS A 62 -1.60 7.21 25.33
C LYS A 62 -1.97 7.96 24.04
N TYR A 63 -2.48 9.19 24.17
CA TYR A 63 -2.83 10.01 23.01
C TYR A 63 -1.61 10.39 22.19
N LYS A 64 -0.51 10.74 22.82
CA LYS A 64 0.73 11.08 22.12
C LYS A 64 1.26 9.92 21.29
N ASN A 65 1.17 8.69 21.80
CA ASN A 65 1.59 7.51 21.05
C ASN A 65 0.72 7.30 19.81
N GLU A 66 -0.59 7.45 19.92
CA GLU A 66 -1.50 7.33 18.79
C GLU A 66 -1.27 8.43 17.74
N ILE A 67 -1.08 9.66 18.19
CA ILE A 67 -0.77 10.80 17.33
C ILE A 67 0.54 10.55 16.57
N LYS A 68 1.57 10.08 17.27
CA LYS A 68 2.86 9.76 16.67
C LYS A 68 2.72 8.69 15.56
N GLN A 69 1.94 7.65 15.79
CA GLN A 69 1.69 6.61 14.79
C GLN A 69 1.04 7.18 13.53
N ARG A 70 0.05 8.09 13.69
CA ARG A 70 -0.60 8.73 12.54
C ARG A 70 0.34 9.69 11.82
N GLU A 71 1.17 10.42 12.56
CA GLU A 71 2.19 11.29 11.95
C GLU A 71 3.17 10.49 11.10
N GLU A 72 3.64 9.35 11.60
CA GLU A 72 4.54 8.47 10.86
C GLU A 72 3.88 7.92 9.59
N ARG A 73 2.59 7.57 9.66
CA ARG A 73 1.82 7.13 8.49
C ARG A 73 1.65 8.26 7.47
N ALA A 74 1.36 9.47 7.93
CA ALA A 74 1.23 10.64 7.06
C ALA A 74 2.54 10.92 6.34
N ASP A 75 3.66 10.87 7.05
CA ASP A 75 5.00 11.07 6.48
C ASP A 75 5.32 9.99 5.44
N SER A 76 4.97 8.74 5.72
CA SER A 76 5.15 7.63 4.79
C SER A 76 4.34 7.82 3.51
N LEU A 77 3.08 8.28 3.63
CA LEU A 77 2.23 8.56 2.47
C LEU A 77 2.75 9.73 1.64
N GLU A 78 3.19 10.81 2.28
CA GLU A 78 3.81 11.94 1.57
C GLU A 78 5.05 11.50 0.80
N PHE A 79 5.88 10.66 1.40
CA PHE A 79 7.05 10.09 0.74
C PHE A 79 6.65 9.28 -0.49
N ARG A 80 5.64 8.42 -0.37
CA ARG A 80 5.13 7.62 -1.50
C ARG A 80 4.59 8.47 -2.63
N ILE A 81 3.87 9.54 -2.31
CA ILE A 81 3.35 10.47 -3.30
C ILE A 81 4.51 11.12 -4.07
N ASN A 82 5.53 11.58 -3.35
CA ASN A 82 6.71 12.20 -3.95
C ASN A 82 7.50 11.22 -4.82
N GLN A 83 7.64 9.98 -4.37
CA GLN A 83 8.27 8.93 -5.18
C GLN A 83 7.47 8.67 -6.46
N LEU A 84 6.15 8.54 -6.34
CA LEU A 84 5.27 8.29 -7.48
C LEU A 84 5.40 9.38 -8.54
N ILE A 85 5.42 10.64 -8.12
CA ILE A 85 5.55 11.79 -9.03
C ILE A 85 6.88 11.74 -9.80
N SER A 86 7.94 11.27 -9.16
CA SER A 86 9.28 11.22 -9.76
C SER A 86 9.53 9.98 -10.64
N LEU A 87 8.68 8.96 -10.55
CA LEU A 87 8.86 7.76 -11.35
C LEU A 87 8.54 8.01 -12.82
N PRO A 88 9.40 7.51 -13.74
CA PRO A 88 9.11 7.64 -15.16
C PRO A 88 7.95 6.74 -15.59
N LEU A 89 7.22 7.20 -16.60
CA LEU A 89 6.18 6.37 -17.23
C LEU A 89 6.82 5.11 -17.82
N GLY A 90 6.09 4.00 -17.73
CA GLY A 90 6.59 2.70 -18.15
C GLY A 90 7.24 1.88 -17.04
N THR A 91 7.45 2.47 -15.87
CA THR A 91 7.95 1.74 -14.70
C THR A 91 6.97 0.64 -14.31
N GLU A 92 7.49 -0.55 -14.05
CA GLU A 92 6.67 -1.67 -13.58
C GLU A 92 6.63 -1.66 -12.05
N LEU A 93 5.42 -1.53 -11.50
CA LEU A 93 5.20 -1.51 -10.06
C LEU A 93 4.68 -2.85 -9.58
N GLY A 94 5.36 -3.46 -8.61
CA GLY A 94 4.89 -4.68 -7.96
C GLY A 94 3.62 -4.41 -7.16
N MET A 95 2.54 -5.14 -7.46
CA MET A 95 1.22 -4.95 -6.84
C MET A 95 0.74 -6.19 -6.10
N GLY A 96 1.65 -7.07 -5.72
CA GLY A 96 1.34 -8.27 -4.97
C GLY A 96 1.46 -9.54 -5.80
N ASN A 97 0.82 -10.59 -5.32
CA ASN A 97 0.86 -11.92 -5.94
C ASN A 97 -0.55 -12.44 -6.16
N THR A 98 -0.69 -13.33 -7.11
CA THR A 98 -1.94 -14.06 -7.34
C THR A 98 -1.63 -15.51 -7.62
N GLU A 99 -2.62 -16.38 -7.41
CA GLU A 99 -2.52 -17.79 -7.79
C GLU A 99 -3.05 -17.97 -9.19
N ILE A 100 -2.32 -18.74 -9.99
CA ILE A 100 -2.71 -19.09 -11.36
C ILE A 100 -2.85 -20.60 -11.47
N ILE A 101 -3.71 -21.03 -12.39
CA ILE A 101 -3.90 -22.44 -12.70
C ILE A 101 -3.20 -22.72 -14.03
N LEU A 102 -2.27 -23.67 -14.02
CA LEU A 102 -1.59 -24.15 -15.22
C LEU A 102 -2.23 -25.47 -15.64
N ASP A 103 -2.51 -25.63 -16.93
CA ASP A 103 -2.96 -26.88 -17.51
C ASP A 103 -1.76 -27.60 -18.09
N LEU A 104 -1.35 -28.70 -17.44
CA LEU A 104 -0.14 -29.44 -17.77
C LEU A 104 -0.46 -30.68 -18.62
N LYS A 105 0.33 -30.88 -19.66
CA LYS A 105 0.27 -32.06 -20.55
C LYS A 105 1.65 -32.68 -20.65
N GLU A 106 1.67 -33.99 -20.92
CA GLU A 106 2.92 -34.68 -21.21
C GLU A 106 3.62 -34.02 -22.39
N GLY A 107 4.91 -33.78 -22.26
CA GLY A 107 5.71 -33.10 -23.29
C GLY A 107 5.84 -31.59 -23.07
N ASP A 108 5.06 -30.99 -22.18
CA ASP A 108 5.18 -29.59 -21.86
C ASP A 108 6.49 -29.31 -21.12
N ARG A 109 6.99 -28.08 -21.28
CA ARG A 109 8.16 -27.64 -20.55
C ARG A 109 7.78 -27.45 -19.07
N TRP A 110 8.57 -28.03 -18.16
CA TRP A 110 8.38 -27.83 -16.73
C TRP A 110 8.86 -26.45 -16.30
N ILE A 111 8.01 -25.71 -15.62
CA ILE A 111 8.37 -24.44 -15.01
C ILE A 111 8.79 -24.75 -13.57
N ALA A 112 10.06 -24.55 -13.26
CA ALA A 112 10.62 -24.83 -11.94
C ALA A 112 9.89 -24.02 -10.85
N GLU A 113 9.81 -24.58 -9.64
CA GLU A 113 9.12 -23.92 -8.51
C GLU A 113 9.71 -22.57 -8.14
N ASP A 114 11.00 -22.40 -8.37
CA ASP A 114 11.73 -21.15 -8.13
C ASP A 114 11.69 -20.19 -9.32
N ALA A 115 11.08 -20.60 -10.44
CA ALA A 115 10.95 -19.72 -11.58
C ALA A 115 9.90 -18.65 -11.34
N ASP A 116 10.25 -17.41 -11.60
CA ASP A 116 9.35 -16.29 -11.50
C ASP A 116 8.35 -16.27 -12.65
N VAL A 117 7.08 -16.34 -12.31
CA VAL A 117 6.01 -16.06 -13.27
C VAL A 117 5.45 -14.69 -12.91
N ALA A 118 5.47 -13.77 -13.85
CA ALA A 118 4.99 -12.41 -13.64
C ALA A 118 3.91 -12.06 -14.66
N ILE A 119 2.80 -11.51 -14.16
CA ILE A 119 1.72 -11.00 -15.00
C ILE A 119 1.86 -9.48 -15.03
N ILE A 120 2.05 -8.94 -16.23
CA ILE A 120 2.22 -7.50 -16.43
C ILE A 120 0.89 -6.92 -16.92
N ILE A 121 0.36 -5.98 -16.15
CA ILE A 121 -0.93 -5.34 -16.44
C ILE A 121 -0.69 -3.90 -16.86
N LYS A 122 -1.35 -3.49 -17.94
CA LYS A 122 -1.32 -2.12 -18.43
C LYS A 122 -2.75 -1.65 -18.68
N ASP A 123 -3.17 -0.62 -17.95
CA ASP A 123 -4.52 -0.04 -18.05
C ASP A 123 -5.64 -1.10 -17.99
N GLY A 124 -5.52 -2.01 -17.02
CA GLY A 124 -6.52 -3.05 -16.77
C GLY A 124 -6.45 -4.27 -17.68
N LEU A 125 -5.53 -4.30 -18.64
CA LEU A 125 -5.35 -5.43 -19.56
C LEU A 125 -4.03 -6.15 -19.30
N ILE A 126 -4.03 -7.46 -19.47
CA ILE A 126 -2.80 -8.24 -19.40
C ILE A 126 -1.97 -7.93 -20.65
N ALA A 127 -0.85 -7.23 -20.43
CA ALA A 127 0.05 -6.84 -21.52
C ALA A 127 1.08 -7.93 -21.83
N GLU A 128 1.53 -8.68 -20.81
CA GLU A 128 2.58 -9.68 -20.96
C GLU A 128 2.47 -10.70 -19.84
N ILE A 129 2.82 -11.94 -20.14
CA ILE A 129 3.04 -12.99 -19.15
C ILE A 129 4.49 -13.42 -19.29
N ARG A 130 5.30 -13.14 -18.25
CA ARG A 130 6.73 -13.50 -18.24
C ARG A 130 6.93 -14.78 -17.47
N GLU A 131 7.67 -15.67 -18.09
CA GLU A 131 8.14 -16.90 -17.48
C GLU A 131 9.68 -16.89 -17.52
N LYS A 132 10.30 -17.14 -16.40
CA LYS A 132 11.76 -17.26 -16.33
C LYS A 132 12.17 -18.67 -15.98
#